data_c44764857832beb5796366c9a9de1eaf
#
_entry.id   c44764857832beb5796366c9a9de1eaf
#
_cell.length_a   1.000
_cell.length_b   1.000
_cell.length_c   1.000
_cell.angle_alpha   90.00
_cell.angle_beta   90.00
_cell.angle_gamma   90.00
#
_symmetry.space_group_name_H-M   'P 1'
#
loop_
_entity.id
_entity.type
_entity.pdbx_description
1 polymer ?
#
loop_
_entity_poly.entity_id
_entity_poly.type
_entity_poly.pdbx_seq_one_letter_code
_entity_poly.pdbx_strand_id
1 'polypeptide(L)'
;ITPYDRLPQITFNGALPYTPGGLNFTYDTELVRFDRDLKNGDFSDEDGVVTPRLDNNVTGLARATGDRLNLAPAVSLPLDWSYGFLKPTLKYQYTQYQLDLDSIGKSQIATQNAEQDKLNGTFDTNQNRGVPIASIDSGLYFDRKTTWFGKNYNQTLEPRLFYLYVPETDQEDIPVFD
;
A
#
# COMPACT_ATOMS: atom_id res chain seq x y z
N ILE A 1 6.06 -8.90 20.56
CA ILE A 1 5.35 -7.72 20.02
C ILE A 1 3.96 -8.19 19.60
N THR A 2 2.92 -7.61 20.18
CA THR A 2 1.53 -7.90 19.81
C THR A 2 1.27 -7.36 18.40
N PRO A 3 0.68 -8.13 17.48
CA PRO A 3 0.31 -7.64 16.16
C PRO A 3 -0.79 -6.57 16.27
N TYR A 4 -0.98 -5.79 15.21
CA TYR A 4 -2.10 -4.86 15.12
C TYR A 4 -3.40 -5.61 14.86
N ASP A 5 -4.44 -5.21 15.57
CA ASP A 5 -5.82 -5.57 15.26
C ASP A 5 -6.35 -4.63 14.18
N ARG A 6 -7.09 -5.19 13.20
CA ARG A 6 -7.68 -4.45 12.07
C ARG A 6 -9.19 -4.48 12.18
N LEU A 7 -9.76 -3.60 12.97
CA LEU A 7 -11.21 -3.55 13.21
C LEU A 7 -11.73 -2.13 13.43
N PRO A 8 -12.66 -1.64 12.60
CA PRO A 8 -13.21 -2.27 11.40
C PRO A 8 -12.29 -2.18 10.18
N GLN A 9 -12.47 -3.09 9.21
CA GLN A 9 -11.90 -2.99 7.88
C GLN A 9 -13.05 -3.00 6.86
N ILE A 10 -13.12 -1.98 6.02
CA ILE A 10 -14.14 -1.82 4.98
C ILE A 10 -13.41 -1.66 3.65
N THR A 11 -13.74 -2.53 2.69
CA THR A 11 -13.19 -2.45 1.34
C THR A 11 -14.30 -2.19 0.33
N PHE A 12 -14.03 -1.31 -0.63
CA PHE A 12 -14.94 -1.01 -1.71
C PHE A 12 -14.16 -0.98 -3.02
N ASN A 13 -14.42 -1.93 -3.90
CA ASN A 13 -13.74 -2.05 -5.18
C ASN A 13 -14.74 -2.27 -6.32
N GLY A 14 -14.34 -1.87 -7.51
CA GLY A 14 -15.18 -2.08 -8.67
C GLY A 14 -14.55 -1.57 -9.97
N ALA A 15 -15.33 -1.75 -11.03
CA ALA A 15 -15.01 -1.25 -12.35
C ALA A 15 -16.24 -0.57 -12.96
N LEU A 16 -16.05 0.50 -13.70
CA LEU A 16 -17.13 1.13 -14.46
C LEU A 16 -17.38 0.30 -15.73
N PRO A 17 -18.60 -0.23 -15.92
CA PRO A 17 -18.89 -1.14 -17.03
C PRO A 17 -18.90 -0.47 -18.40
N TYR A 18 -19.09 0.85 -18.44
CA TYR A 18 -19.21 1.62 -19.68
C TYR A 18 -18.35 2.86 -19.60
N THR A 19 -17.21 2.85 -20.30
CA THR A 19 -16.36 4.02 -20.42
C THR A 19 -16.22 4.40 -21.90
N PRO A 20 -16.30 5.69 -22.25
CA PRO A 20 -16.13 6.12 -23.63
C PRO A 20 -14.72 5.83 -24.14
N GLY A 21 -14.59 5.50 -25.42
CA GLY A 21 -13.30 5.30 -26.07
C GLY A 21 -12.58 4.01 -25.73
N GLY A 22 -13.25 3.00 -25.14
CA GLY A 22 -12.63 1.71 -24.77
C GLY A 22 -11.75 1.77 -23.53
N LEU A 23 -11.80 2.84 -22.77
CA LEU A 23 -11.11 2.98 -21.48
C LEU A 23 -11.75 2.04 -20.46
N ASN A 24 -10.92 1.40 -19.64
CA ASN A 24 -11.36 0.70 -18.44
C ASN A 24 -10.98 1.53 -17.22
N PHE A 25 -11.97 1.88 -16.42
CA PHE A 25 -11.77 2.54 -15.15
C PHE A 25 -12.05 1.58 -14.00
N THR A 26 -11.09 1.42 -13.10
CA THR A 26 -11.22 0.61 -11.89
C THR A 26 -10.90 1.46 -10.67
N TYR A 27 -11.47 1.10 -9.55
CA TYR A 27 -11.18 1.73 -8.28
C TYR A 27 -11.09 0.69 -7.18
N ASP A 28 -10.20 0.95 -6.24
CA ASP A 28 -10.00 0.15 -5.04
C ASP A 28 -9.87 1.12 -3.87
N THR A 29 -10.69 0.91 -2.85
CA THR A 29 -10.76 1.77 -1.66
C THR A 29 -10.79 0.88 -0.43
N GLU A 30 -9.97 1.21 0.54
CA GLU A 30 -9.92 0.54 1.83
C GLU A 30 -9.91 1.58 2.94
N LEU A 31 -10.80 1.39 3.91
CA LEU A 31 -10.77 2.06 5.19
C LEU A 31 -10.51 1.02 6.28
N VAL A 32 -9.47 1.22 7.07
CA VAL A 32 -9.10 0.29 8.13
C VAL A 32 -8.63 1.05 9.36
N ARG A 33 -9.08 0.59 10.53
CA ARG A 33 -8.58 1.03 11.83
C ARG A 33 -7.58 0.01 12.35
N PHE A 34 -6.41 0.51 12.73
CA PHE A 34 -5.34 -0.25 13.39
C PHE A 34 -5.33 0.09 14.87
N ASP A 35 -5.47 -0.94 15.67
CA ASP A 35 -5.38 -0.84 17.12
C ASP A 35 -4.37 -1.86 17.64
N ARG A 36 -3.75 -1.55 18.76
CA ARG A 36 -2.77 -2.43 19.42
C ARG A 36 -2.82 -2.23 20.92
N ASP A 37 -2.94 -3.33 21.65
CA ASP A 37 -2.77 -3.30 23.08
C ASP A 37 -1.27 -3.26 23.45
N LEU A 38 -0.84 -2.11 23.99
CA LEU A 38 0.53 -1.87 24.46
C LEU A 38 0.73 -2.21 25.94
N LYS A 39 -0.27 -2.81 26.57
CA LYS A 39 -0.18 -3.23 27.97
C LYS A 39 0.54 -4.57 28.06
N ASN A 40 1.60 -4.62 28.84
CA ASN A 40 2.39 -5.83 29.07
C ASN A 40 2.04 -6.50 30.40
N GLY A 41 0.74 -6.67 30.66
CA GLY A 41 0.21 -7.22 31.89
C GLY A 41 0.11 -6.20 33.02
N ASP A 42 -0.51 -6.62 34.10
CA ASP A 42 -0.63 -5.84 35.32
C ASP A 42 0.52 -6.20 36.27
N PHE A 43 1.15 -5.19 36.83
CA PHE A 43 2.11 -5.35 37.91
C PHE A 43 1.42 -5.00 39.24
N SER A 44 1.40 -5.95 40.19
CA SER A 44 0.95 -5.69 41.53
C SER A 44 2.16 -5.41 42.42
N ASP A 45 2.19 -4.25 43.08
CA ASP A 45 3.18 -3.96 44.08
C ASP A 45 2.90 -4.71 45.40
N GLU A 46 3.79 -4.56 46.40
CA GLU A 46 3.64 -5.22 47.70
C GLU A 46 2.37 -4.74 48.45
N ASP A 47 1.81 -3.59 48.10
CA ASP A 47 0.59 -3.03 48.66
C ASP A 47 -0.67 -3.47 47.92
N GLY A 48 -0.53 -4.29 46.90
CA GLY A 48 -1.65 -4.81 46.08
C GLY A 48 -2.21 -3.80 45.07
N VAL A 49 -1.52 -2.70 44.83
CA VAL A 49 -1.91 -1.72 43.80
C VAL A 49 -1.56 -2.26 42.41
N VAL A 50 -2.58 -2.45 41.61
CA VAL A 50 -2.42 -2.92 40.23
C VAL A 50 -2.10 -1.75 39.30
N THR A 51 -0.88 -1.71 38.80
CA THR A 51 -0.47 -0.71 37.81
C THR A 51 -0.31 -1.37 36.44
N PRO A 52 -0.97 -0.86 35.39
CA PRO A 52 -0.77 -1.35 34.02
C PRO A 52 0.67 -1.12 33.55
N ARG A 53 1.36 -2.16 33.16
CA ARG A 53 2.71 -2.06 32.63
C ARG A 53 2.67 -1.87 31.12
N LEU A 54 3.16 -0.75 30.63
CA LEU A 54 3.29 -0.48 29.20
C LEU A 54 4.48 -1.27 28.61
N ASP A 55 4.30 -1.78 27.42
CA ASP A 55 5.39 -2.43 26.68
C ASP A 55 6.42 -1.39 26.22
N ASN A 56 7.54 -1.29 26.95
CA ASN A 56 8.63 -0.37 26.64
C ASN A 56 9.52 -0.87 25.48
N ASN A 57 9.31 -2.08 24.97
CA ASN A 57 10.04 -2.60 23.81
C ASN A 57 9.49 -2.05 22.48
N VAL A 58 8.31 -1.45 22.51
CA VAL A 58 7.70 -0.78 21.35
C VAL A 58 7.94 0.71 21.49
N THR A 59 8.67 1.30 20.55
CA THR A 59 9.11 2.70 20.62
C THR A 59 8.73 3.50 19.38
N GLY A 60 8.60 4.81 19.53
CA GLY A 60 8.37 5.76 18.45
C GLY A 60 7.09 5.48 17.66
N LEU A 61 7.19 5.51 16.34
CA LEU A 61 6.05 5.27 15.41
C LEU A 61 5.43 3.87 15.55
N ALA A 62 6.17 2.89 16.03
CA ALA A 62 5.61 1.56 16.27
C ALA A 62 4.56 1.53 17.41
N ARG A 63 4.42 2.62 18.18
CA ARG A 63 3.35 2.81 19.16
C ARG A 63 2.09 3.46 18.59
N ALA A 64 2.13 3.89 17.32
CA ALA A 64 0.99 4.53 16.68
C ALA A 64 -0.16 3.54 16.48
N THR A 65 -1.35 4.00 16.76
CA THR A 65 -2.62 3.42 16.35
C THR A 65 -3.31 4.40 15.40
N GLY A 66 -4.40 4.07 14.76
CA GLY A 66 -5.13 5.05 13.97
C GLY A 66 -5.86 4.47 12.77
N ASP A 67 -6.38 5.38 11.96
CA ASP A 67 -7.16 5.06 10.78
C ASP A 67 -6.33 5.25 9.51
N ARG A 68 -6.50 4.33 8.55
CA ARG A 68 -5.91 4.41 7.21
C ARG A 68 -7.01 4.40 6.16
N LEU A 69 -7.03 5.42 5.31
CA LEU A 69 -7.80 5.43 4.07
C LEU A 69 -6.86 5.24 2.89
N ASN A 70 -7.09 4.20 2.11
CA ASN A 70 -6.38 3.95 0.86
C ASN A 70 -7.34 4.09 -0.33
N LEU A 71 -6.95 4.87 -1.34
CA LEU A 71 -7.69 5.09 -2.58
C LEU A 71 -6.78 4.76 -3.75
N ALA A 72 -7.21 3.88 -4.63
CA ALA A 72 -6.41 3.46 -5.77
C ALA A 72 -7.23 3.42 -7.08
N PRO A 73 -7.63 4.57 -7.62
CA PRO A 73 -8.22 4.64 -8.96
C PRO A 73 -7.19 4.29 -10.04
N ALA A 74 -7.63 3.58 -11.07
CA ALA A 74 -6.82 3.25 -12.22
C ALA A 74 -7.60 3.36 -13.53
N VAL A 75 -6.91 3.80 -14.57
CA VAL A 75 -7.41 3.87 -15.93
C VAL A 75 -6.50 3.05 -16.83
N SER A 76 -7.06 2.18 -17.64
CA SER A 76 -6.32 1.44 -18.66
C SER A 76 -7.02 1.50 -20.01
N LEU A 77 -6.24 1.46 -21.07
CA LEU A 77 -6.72 1.41 -22.45
C LEU A 77 -6.24 0.10 -23.10
N PRO A 78 -7.08 -0.95 -23.12
CA PRO A 78 -6.74 -2.16 -23.85
C PRO A 78 -6.91 -1.95 -25.35
N LEU A 79 -5.83 -2.12 -26.08
CA LEU A 79 -5.79 -2.07 -27.53
C LEU A 79 -5.39 -3.47 -28.02
N ASP A 80 -6.30 -4.14 -28.73
CA ASP A 80 -6.13 -5.50 -29.22
C ASP A 80 -6.17 -5.54 -30.74
N TRP A 81 -5.19 -6.22 -31.34
CA TRP A 81 -5.08 -6.50 -32.77
C TRP A 81 -4.87 -7.98 -33.01
N SER A 82 -5.09 -8.42 -34.20
CA SER A 82 -4.87 -9.83 -34.58
C SER A 82 -3.41 -10.30 -34.40
N TYR A 83 -2.47 -9.38 -34.36
CA TYR A 83 -1.03 -9.65 -34.27
C TYR A 83 -0.41 -9.26 -32.92
N GLY A 84 -1.22 -8.73 -31.98
CA GLY A 84 -0.69 -8.33 -30.69
C GLY A 84 -1.64 -7.46 -29.89
N PHE A 85 -1.19 -7.03 -28.72
CA PHE A 85 -1.92 -6.14 -27.84
C PHE A 85 -1.01 -5.09 -27.21
N LEU A 86 -1.60 -3.98 -26.79
CA LEU A 86 -0.96 -2.91 -26.00
C LEU A 86 -1.95 -2.42 -24.96
N LYS A 87 -1.56 -2.45 -23.68
CA LYS A 87 -2.39 -2.01 -22.56
C LYS A 87 -1.62 -1.04 -21.67
N PRO A 88 -1.61 0.26 -22.00
CA PRO A 88 -1.16 1.27 -21.06
C PRO A 88 -2.14 1.37 -19.88
N THR A 89 -1.59 1.55 -18.67
CA THR A 89 -2.36 1.71 -17.45
C THR A 89 -1.74 2.83 -16.61
N LEU A 90 -2.59 3.70 -16.11
CA LEU A 90 -2.23 4.74 -15.14
C LEU A 90 -3.04 4.49 -13.87
N LYS A 91 -2.37 4.33 -12.74
CA LYS A 91 -2.96 4.17 -11.42
C LYS A 91 -2.44 5.28 -10.50
N TYR A 92 -3.28 5.82 -9.66
CA TYR A 92 -2.87 6.73 -8.61
C TYR A 92 -3.22 6.12 -7.27
N GLN A 93 -2.22 5.85 -6.44
CA GLN A 93 -2.42 5.33 -5.10
C GLN A 93 -2.28 6.46 -4.10
N TYR A 94 -3.38 6.80 -3.45
CA TYR A 94 -3.42 7.80 -2.38
C TYR A 94 -3.72 7.10 -1.07
N THR A 95 -2.88 7.33 -0.07
CA THR A 95 -3.07 6.79 1.27
C THR A 95 -3.01 7.93 2.26
N GLN A 96 -4.02 8.02 3.12
CA GLN A 96 -4.10 8.97 4.22
C GLN A 96 -4.13 8.21 5.54
N TYR A 97 -3.34 8.66 6.48
CA TYR A 97 -3.30 8.16 7.85
C TYR A 97 -3.76 9.25 8.80
N GLN A 98 -4.58 8.88 9.75
CA GLN A 98 -4.89 9.68 10.93
C GLN A 98 -4.41 8.90 12.14
N LEU A 99 -3.26 9.33 12.69
CA LEU A 99 -2.50 8.60 13.70
C LEU A 99 -2.81 9.09 15.09
N ASP A 100 -2.95 8.15 16.03
CA ASP A 100 -3.00 8.39 17.44
C ASP A 100 -1.73 7.81 18.11
N LEU A 101 -1.07 8.62 18.91
CA LEU A 101 0.10 8.24 19.68
C LEU A 101 -0.14 8.53 21.17
N ASP A 102 0.28 7.59 22.00
CA ASP A 102 0.31 7.83 23.44
C ASP A 102 1.38 8.87 23.83
N SER A 103 1.37 9.31 25.08
CA SER A 103 2.31 10.34 25.58
C SER A 103 3.77 9.91 25.45
N ILE A 104 4.05 8.60 25.59
CA ILE A 104 5.41 8.05 25.49
C ILE A 104 5.88 8.11 24.04
N GLY A 105 5.08 7.65 23.08
CA GLY A 105 5.40 7.70 21.67
C GLY A 105 5.60 9.13 21.18
N LYS A 106 4.75 10.07 21.59
CA LYS A 106 4.90 11.50 21.29
C LYS A 106 6.21 12.08 21.80
N SER A 107 6.58 11.78 23.04
CA SER A 107 7.84 12.29 23.62
C SER A 107 9.08 11.70 22.93
N GLN A 108 9.04 10.42 22.57
CA GLN A 108 10.15 9.76 21.87
C GLN A 108 10.35 10.34 20.46
N ILE A 109 9.27 10.56 19.71
CA ILE A 109 9.35 11.16 18.37
C ILE A 109 9.81 12.61 18.45
N ALA A 110 9.29 13.39 19.42
CA ALA A 110 9.73 14.76 19.63
C ALA A 110 11.24 14.85 19.89
N THR A 111 11.79 13.92 20.68
CA THR A 111 13.23 13.84 20.93
C THR A 111 14.01 13.49 19.67
N GLN A 112 13.56 12.49 18.91
CA GLN A 112 14.20 12.09 17.64
C GLN A 112 14.18 13.22 16.61
N ASN A 113 13.06 13.92 16.48
CA ASN A 113 12.94 15.04 15.54
C ASN A 113 13.81 16.23 15.95
N ALA A 114 13.94 16.51 17.23
CA ALA A 114 14.83 17.56 17.74
C ALA A 114 16.31 17.23 17.49
N GLU A 115 16.73 15.97 17.61
CA GLU A 115 18.09 15.51 17.32
C GLU A 115 18.40 15.58 15.81
N GLN A 116 17.39 15.45 14.94
CA GLN A 116 17.53 15.53 13.48
C GLN A 116 17.31 16.94 12.90
N ASP A 117 17.17 17.96 13.78
CA ASP A 117 16.86 19.35 13.39
C ASP A 117 15.58 19.47 12.50
N LYS A 118 14.67 18.50 12.64
CA LYS A 118 13.37 18.53 11.99
C LYS A 118 12.41 19.42 12.78
N LEU A 119 11.76 20.34 12.09
CA LEU A 119 10.74 21.31 12.51
C LEU A 119 10.17 21.10 13.94
N ASN A 120 10.68 21.85 14.92
CA ASN A 120 10.15 22.02 16.28
C ASN A 120 9.82 20.75 17.07
N GLY A 121 10.29 19.57 16.67
CA GLY A 121 10.03 18.32 17.39
C GLY A 121 8.57 17.88 17.44
N THR A 122 7.67 18.48 16.67
CA THR A 122 6.26 18.09 16.61
C THR A 122 6.04 16.99 15.60
N PHE A 123 5.23 15.99 15.97
CA PHE A 123 4.78 14.94 15.07
C PHE A 123 3.43 15.31 14.45
N ASP A 124 3.34 15.27 13.13
CA ASP A 124 2.06 15.44 12.45
C ASP A 124 1.29 14.11 12.47
N THR A 125 0.12 14.13 13.09
CA THR A 125 -0.78 12.97 13.18
C THR A 125 -1.52 12.69 11.87
N ASN A 126 -1.54 13.65 10.93
CA ASN A 126 -2.17 13.49 9.62
C ASN A 126 -1.10 13.31 8.56
N GLN A 127 -0.79 12.08 8.25
CA GLN A 127 0.16 11.73 7.20
C GLN A 127 -0.57 11.34 5.92
N ASN A 128 -0.05 11.75 4.77
CA ASN A 128 -0.60 11.35 3.50
C ASN A 128 0.50 11.07 2.47
N ARG A 129 0.19 10.18 1.55
CA ARG A 129 1.09 9.81 0.45
C ARG A 129 0.31 9.59 -0.83
N GLY A 130 0.77 10.20 -1.91
CA GLY A 130 0.25 9.97 -3.25
C GLY A 130 1.35 9.42 -4.16
N VAL A 131 1.09 8.29 -4.81
CA VAL A 131 2.04 7.63 -5.72
C VAL A 131 1.38 7.40 -7.07
N PRO A 132 1.78 8.12 -8.13
CA PRO A 132 1.38 7.78 -9.49
C PRO A 132 2.15 6.54 -9.97
N ILE A 133 1.45 5.60 -10.55
CA ILE A 133 2.00 4.35 -11.07
C ILE A 133 1.61 4.26 -12.53
N ALA A 134 2.59 4.18 -13.42
CA ALA A 134 2.37 4.00 -14.84
C ALA A 134 2.91 2.63 -15.29
N SER A 135 2.14 1.91 -16.08
CA SER A 135 2.60 0.65 -16.65
C SER A 135 2.15 0.50 -18.10
N ILE A 136 2.94 -0.24 -18.85
CA ILE A 136 2.62 -0.65 -20.23
C ILE A 136 2.81 -2.16 -20.29
N ASP A 137 1.76 -2.86 -20.68
CA ASP A 137 1.78 -4.28 -20.96
C ASP A 137 1.53 -4.46 -22.47
N SER A 138 2.40 -5.18 -23.14
CA SER A 138 2.32 -5.38 -24.61
C SER A 138 2.80 -6.75 -25.00
N GLY A 139 2.22 -7.28 -26.07
CA GLY A 139 2.61 -8.57 -26.61
C GLY A 139 2.36 -8.63 -28.11
N LEU A 140 3.12 -9.49 -28.77
CA LEU A 140 2.96 -9.78 -30.20
C LEU A 140 2.68 -11.27 -30.38
N TYR A 141 1.90 -11.61 -31.41
CA TYR A 141 1.54 -12.97 -31.76
C TYR A 141 2.12 -13.33 -33.12
N PHE A 142 2.99 -14.34 -33.15
CA PHE A 142 3.57 -14.85 -34.37
C PHE A 142 3.21 -16.32 -34.51
N ASP A 143 2.51 -16.66 -35.61
CA ASP A 143 2.15 -18.03 -35.96
C ASP A 143 2.91 -18.47 -37.19
N ARG A 144 3.53 -19.64 -37.11
CA ARG A 144 4.25 -20.23 -38.24
C ARG A 144 3.86 -21.69 -38.41
N LYS A 145 3.48 -22.05 -39.63
CA LYS A 145 3.37 -23.45 -40.02
C LYS A 145 4.76 -23.98 -40.39
N THR A 146 5.19 -25.07 -39.84
CA THR A 146 6.47 -25.70 -40.10
C THR A 146 6.27 -27.22 -40.30
N THR A 147 7.09 -27.83 -41.15
CA THR A 147 7.08 -29.28 -41.36
C THR A 147 8.41 -29.83 -40.84
N TRP A 148 8.33 -30.77 -39.89
CA TRP A 148 9.49 -31.43 -39.33
C TRP A 148 9.25 -32.95 -39.34
N PHE A 149 10.24 -33.72 -39.84
CA PHE A 149 10.15 -35.18 -40.03
C PHE A 149 8.87 -35.66 -40.76
N GLY A 150 8.44 -34.92 -41.79
CA GLY A 150 7.24 -35.24 -42.59
C GLY A 150 5.92 -34.99 -41.86
N LYS A 151 5.92 -34.37 -40.69
CA LYS A 151 4.71 -33.97 -39.95
C LYS A 151 4.59 -32.45 -39.91
N ASN A 152 3.36 -31.98 -40.02
CA ASN A 152 3.05 -30.55 -39.96
C ASN A 152 2.84 -30.12 -38.50
N TYR A 153 3.49 -29.03 -38.11
CA TYR A 153 3.37 -28.39 -36.77
C TYR A 153 2.99 -26.93 -36.96
N ASN A 154 2.19 -26.43 -36.03
CA ASN A 154 1.99 -25.00 -35.83
C ASN A 154 2.93 -24.56 -34.73
N GLN A 155 3.77 -23.59 -35.02
CA GLN A 155 4.67 -22.97 -34.06
C GLN A 155 4.15 -21.56 -33.76
N THR A 156 3.91 -21.26 -32.48
CA THR A 156 3.54 -19.92 -32.00
C THR A 156 4.69 -19.33 -31.21
N LEU A 157 4.91 -18.03 -31.36
CA LEU A 157 5.86 -17.23 -30.58
C LEU A 157 5.14 -15.99 -30.10
N GLU A 158 5.04 -15.83 -28.77
CA GLU A 158 4.30 -14.75 -28.11
C GLU A 158 5.22 -13.95 -27.18
N PRO A 159 6.10 -13.09 -27.72
CA PRO A 159 6.92 -12.21 -26.89
C PRO A 159 6.02 -11.19 -26.19
N ARG A 160 6.27 -10.99 -24.88
CA ARG A 160 5.57 -10.03 -24.04
C ARG A 160 6.57 -9.09 -23.38
N LEU A 161 6.24 -7.80 -23.38
CA LEU A 161 6.97 -6.74 -22.70
C LEU A 161 6.07 -6.11 -21.66
N PHE A 162 6.56 -6.06 -20.42
CA PHE A 162 5.91 -5.32 -19.34
C PHE A 162 6.88 -4.27 -18.82
N TYR A 163 6.43 -3.03 -18.79
CA TYR A 163 7.17 -1.91 -18.20
C TYR A 163 6.34 -1.31 -17.06
N LEU A 164 6.99 -1.06 -15.92
CA LEU A 164 6.40 -0.44 -14.74
C LEU A 164 7.26 0.73 -14.29
N TYR A 165 6.62 1.87 -14.09
CA TYR A 165 7.24 3.05 -13.51
C TYR A 165 6.50 3.44 -12.22
N VAL A 166 7.25 3.49 -11.12
CA VAL A 166 6.79 3.95 -9.81
C VAL A 166 7.83 4.95 -9.30
N PRO A 167 7.50 6.23 -9.14
CA PRO A 167 8.43 7.20 -8.59
C PRO A 167 8.70 6.91 -7.11
N GLU A 168 9.90 7.25 -6.68
CA GLU A 168 10.26 7.24 -5.27
C GLU A 168 9.44 8.30 -4.51
N THR A 169 8.96 7.95 -3.33
CA THR A 169 8.17 8.82 -2.48
C THR A 169 8.66 8.66 -1.04
N ASP A 170 8.81 9.76 -0.34
CA ASP A 170 9.21 9.79 1.07
C ASP A 170 8.18 9.04 1.94
N GLN A 171 8.68 8.22 2.88
CA GLN A 171 7.89 7.38 3.77
C GLN A 171 8.43 7.39 5.21
N GLU A 172 9.38 8.27 5.54
CA GLU A 172 10.08 8.24 6.83
C GLU A 172 9.14 8.41 8.03
N ASP A 173 8.06 9.20 7.88
CA ASP A 173 7.12 9.51 8.94
C ASP A 173 5.85 8.64 8.92
N ILE A 174 5.82 7.58 8.09
CA ILE A 174 4.67 6.69 7.97
C ILE A 174 4.92 5.41 8.78
N PRO A 175 4.03 5.05 9.73
CA PRO A 175 4.16 3.83 10.50
C PRO A 175 3.93 2.59 9.63
N VAL A 176 4.65 1.51 9.95
CA VAL A 176 4.45 0.20 9.32
C VAL A 176 3.42 -0.57 10.15
N PHE A 177 2.20 -0.64 9.66
CA PHE A 177 1.11 -1.37 10.31
C PHE A 177 1.01 -2.86 9.89
N ASP A 178 1.74 -3.26 8.83
CA ASP A 178 1.69 -4.62 8.24
C ASP A 178 2.98 -5.39 8.48
#